data_1b9be0d08c68a51705c953105f757ab4
#
_entry.id   1b9be0d08c68a51705c953105f757ab4
#
_cell.length_a   1.000
_cell.length_b   1.000
_cell.length_c   1.000
_cell.angle_alpha   90.00
_cell.angle_beta   90.00
_cell.angle_gamma   90.00
#
_symmetry.space_group_name_H-M   'P 1'
#
loop_
_entity.id
_entity.type
_entity.pdbx_description
1 polymer ?
#
loop_
_entity_poly.entity_id
_entity_poly.type
_entity_poly.pdbx_seq_one_letter_code
_entity_poly.pdbx_strand_id
1 'polypeptide(L)'
;GMLTNMSTIRKSIERLSYLEGIEKTPEFKSMSKKELAALDRERQKLERNLQGIRNMGGAPDAMVAIGADHEDIAIREAHRLNIPVCVLVDTNADPKEIDFPIPGNDDAVRSIRLILDCIVKAINEGKGASAEA
;
A
#
# COMPACT_ATOMS: atom_id res chain seq x y z
N GLY A 1 5.25 -7.00 6.56
CA GLY A 1 6.05 -6.04 7.35
C GLY A 1 5.75 -4.57 7.07
N MET A 2 4.86 -4.29 6.11
CA MET A 2 4.56 -2.90 5.72
C MET A 2 3.93 -2.09 6.85
N LEU A 3 3.04 -2.69 7.64
CA LEU A 3 2.39 -2.01 8.77
C LEU A 3 3.17 -2.16 10.07
N THR A 4 3.64 -3.36 10.37
CA THR A 4 4.30 -3.67 11.65
C THR A 4 5.79 -3.30 11.69
N ASN A 5 6.44 -3.09 10.55
CA ASN A 5 7.85 -2.71 10.46
C ASN A 5 8.04 -1.41 9.66
N MET A 6 7.35 -0.37 10.07
CA MET A 6 7.34 0.93 9.41
C MET A 6 8.74 1.58 9.37
N SER A 7 9.61 1.31 10.34
CA SER A 7 10.98 1.86 10.35
C SER A 7 11.81 1.35 9.16
N THR A 8 11.67 0.08 8.80
CA THR A 8 12.32 -0.50 7.62
C THR A 8 11.73 0.05 6.33
N ILE A 9 10.42 0.23 6.28
CA ILE A 9 9.74 0.82 5.12
C ILE A 9 10.19 2.28 4.90
N ARG A 10 10.34 3.07 5.94
CA ARG A 10 10.88 4.44 5.85
C ARG A 10 12.28 4.48 5.25
N LYS A 11 13.18 3.59 5.69
CA LYS A 11 14.53 3.48 5.09
C LYS A 11 14.46 3.17 3.59
N SER A 12 13.54 2.31 3.18
CA SER A 12 13.34 1.99 1.77
C SER A 12 12.77 3.18 0.97
N ILE A 13 11.90 3.99 1.57
CA ILE A 13 11.38 5.23 0.97
C ILE A 13 12.50 6.28 0.85
N GLU A 14 13.33 6.43 1.87
CA GLU A 14 14.52 7.31 1.84
C GLU A 14 15.49 6.88 0.74
N ARG A 15 15.72 5.57 0.61
CA ARG A 15 16.55 5.01 -0.47
C ARG A 15 15.96 5.31 -1.85
N LEU A 16 14.65 5.18 -2.02
CA LEU A 16 13.97 5.55 -3.27
C LEU A 16 14.18 7.04 -3.60
N SER A 17 13.97 7.91 -2.62
CA SER A 17 14.18 9.36 -2.78
C SER A 17 15.62 9.72 -3.13
N TYR A 18 16.59 9.03 -2.54
CA TYR A 18 18.01 9.17 -2.91
C TYR A 18 18.25 8.77 -4.36
N LEU A 19 17.73 7.62 -4.80
CA LEU A 19 17.90 7.13 -6.18
C LEU A 19 17.24 8.04 -7.23
N GLU A 20 16.11 8.66 -6.90
CA GLU A 20 15.46 9.65 -7.76
C GLU A 20 16.28 10.94 -7.91
N GLY A 21 17.03 11.30 -6.88
CA GLY A 21 17.89 12.48 -6.87
C GLY A 21 19.34 12.23 -7.29
N ILE A 22 19.70 10.98 -7.63
CA ILE A 22 21.10 10.59 -7.83
C ILE A 22 21.81 11.35 -8.96
N GLU A 23 21.09 11.76 -9.98
CA GLU A 23 21.62 12.55 -11.10
C GLU A 23 22.18 13.92 -10.65
N LYS A 24 21.71 14.41 -9.50
CA LYS A 24 22.15 15.70 -8.90
C LYS A 24 23.35 15.52 -7.99
N THR A 25 23.77 14.29 -7.70
CA THR A 25 24.89 14.01 -6.82
C THR A 25 26.22 14.07 -7.57
N PRO A 26 27.32 14.48 -6.90
CA PRO A 26 28.65 14.49 -7.52
C PRO A 26 29.10 13.11 -7.99
N GLU A 27 28.70 12.06 -7.26
CA GLU A 27 29.08 10.68 -7.56
C GLU A 27 28.53 10.18 -8.89
N PHE A 28 27.38 10.71 -9.35
CA PHE A 28 26.77 10.31 -10.62
C PHE A 28 27.72 10.40 -11.80
N LYS A 29 28.56 11.45 -11.85
CA LYS A 29 29.50 11.66 -12.94
C LYS A 29 30.65 10.65 -12.98
N SER A 30 30.94 10.00 -11.87
CA SER A 30 32.02 9.01 -11.74
C SER A 30 31.53 7.56 -11.91
N MET A 31 30.21 7.35 -11.96
CA MET A 31 29.62 6.02 -12.06
C MET A 31 29.70 5.45 -13.48
N SER A 32 29.98 4.18 -13.56
CA SER A 32 29.93 3.44 -14.82
C SER A 32 28.50 3.22 -15.31
N LYS A 33 28.32 3.03 -16.62
CA LYS A 33 27.01 2.70 -17.22
C LYS A 33 26.36 1.47 -16.58
N LYS A 34 27.17 0.49 -16.17
CA LYS A 34 26.68 -0.73 -15.52
C LYS A 34 26.13 -0.44 -14.12
N GLU A 35 26.79 0.40 -13.36
CA GLU A 35 26.33 0.84 -12.03
C GLU A 35 25.04 1.64 -12.14
N LEU A 36 24.98 2.60 -13.06
CA LEU A 36 23.76 3.40 -13.29
C LEU A 36 22.57 2.53 -13.69
N ALA A 37 22.78 1.53 -14.55
CA ALA A 37 21.72 0.60 -14.93
C ALA A 37 21.24 -0.27 -13.75
N ALA A 38 22.15 -0.64 -12.83
CA ALA A 38 21.78 -1.38 -11.62
C ALA A 38 20.95 -0.52 -10.65
N LEU A 39 21.35 0.73 -10.44
CA LEU A 39 20.63 1.68 -9.59
C LEU A 39 19.25 2.04 -10.17
N ASP A 40 19.13 2.16 -11.48
CA ASP A 40 17.83 2.41 -12.11
C ASP A 40 16.86 1.22 -11.94
N ARG A 41 17.36 0.00 -12.07
CA ARG A 41 16.54 -1.20 -11.78
C ARG A 41 16.08 -1.25 -10.32
N GLU A 42 16.96 -0.90 -9.39
CA GLU A 42 16.63 -0.80 -7.96
C GLU A 42 15.55 0.26 -7.75
N ARG A 43 15.71 1.46 -8.32
CA ARG A 43 14.74 2.56 -8.27
C ARG A 43 13.38 2.12 -8.77
N GLN A 44 13.31 1.51 -9.95
CA GLN A 44 12.04 1.04 -10.54
C GLN A 44 11.35 -0.01 -9.66
N LYS A 45 12.11 -0.90 -9.04
CA LYS A 45 11.57 -1.91 -8.11
C LYS A 45 11.00 -1.27 -6.85
N LEU A 46 11.73 -0.34 -6.25
CA LEU A 46 11.29 0.37 -5.05
C LEU A 46 10.07 1.26 -5.36
N GLU A 47 10.07 1.97 -6.46
CA GLU A 47 8.96 2.81 -6.90
C GLU A 47 7.68 1.99 -7.06
N ARG A 48 7.74 0.86 -7.79
CA ARG A 48 6.59 -0.04 -7.96
C ARG A 48 6.00 -0.51 -6.65
N ASN A 49 6.83 -0.80 -5.66
CA ASN A 49 6.40 -1.37 -4.38
C ASN A 49 5.99 -0.32 -3.36
N LEU A 50 6.54 0.89 -3.41
CA LEU A 50 6.43 1.89 -2.33
C LEU A 50 5.70 3.16 -2.75
N GLN A 51 5.44 3.39 -4.03
CA GLN A 51 4.83 4.61 -4.53
C GLN A 51 3.50 4.92 -3.82
N GLY A 52 2.67 3.90 -3.61
CA GLY A 52 1.35 4.05 -2.98
C GLY A 52 1.38 4.45 -1.51
N ILE A 53 2.49 4.18 -0.81
CA ILE A 53 2.63 4.45 0.64
C ILE A 53 3.65 5.54 0.94
N ARG A 54 4.26 6.11 -0.07
CA ARG A 54 5.34 7.11 0.05
C ARG A 54 4.95 8.30 0.92
N ASN A 55 3.71 8.77 0.78
CA ASN A 55 3.20 9.93 1.50
C ASN A 55 2.42 9.57 2.76
N MET A 56 2.39 8.30 3.13
CA MET A 56 1.71 7.83 4.34
C MET A 56 2.58 8.17 5.57
N GLY A 57 2.16 9.13 6.36
CA GLY A 57 2.94 9.65 7.49
C GLY A 57 3.06 8.71 8.70
N GLY A 58 2.30 7.62 8.73
CA GLY A 58 2.27 6.66 9.84
C GLY A 58 1.36 5.48 9.51
N ALA A 59 0.93 4.75 10.55
CA ALA A 59 -0.05 3.68 10.39
C ALA A 59 -1.40 4.25 9.92
N PRO A 60 -2.09 3.60 8.98
CA PRO A 60 -3.40 4.04 8.51
C PRO A 60 -4.47 3.83 9.60
N ASP A 61 -5.54 4.61 9.54
CA ASP A 61 -6.69 4.47 10.46
C ASP A 61 -7.61 3.31 10.08
N ALA A 62 -7.58 2.90 8.83
CA ALA A 62 -8.32 1.74 8.31
C ALA A 62 -7.58 1.15 7.10
N MET A 63 -7.84 -0.12 6.81
CA MET A 63 -7.28 -0.82 5.66
C MET A 63 -8.40 -1.46 4.83
N VAL A 64 -8.27 -1.36 3.52
CA VAL A 64 -9.10 -2.11 2.56
C VAL A 64 -8.22 -3.14 1.86
N ALA A 65 -8.66 -4.37 1.83
CA ALA A 65 -7.97 -5.46 1.14
C ALA A 65 -8.90 -6.18 0.15
N ILE A 66 -8.32 -6.69 -0.91
CA ILE A 66 -9.02 -7.46 -1.94
C ILE A 66 -8.50 -8.88 -1.92
N GLY A 67 -9.36 -9.83 -1.53
CA GLY A 67 -8.99 -11.23 -1.42
C GLY A 67 -8.30 -11.58 -0.09
N ALA A 68 -9.04 -12.21 0.82
CA ALA A 68 -8.55 -12.52 2.16
C ALA A 68 -7.33 -13.46 2.14
N ASP A 69 -7.32 -14.44 1.25
CA ASP A 69 -6.24 -15.44 1.16
C ASP A 69 -4.93 -14.83 0.62
N HIS A 70 -5.05 -13.90 -0.33
CA HIS A 70 -3.90 -13.24 -0.93
C HIS A 70 -3.27 -12.19 0.00
N GLU A 71 -4.09 -11.51 0.79
CA GLU A 71 -3.69 -10.41 1.66
C GLU A 71 -3.64 -10.79 3.15
N ASP A 72 -3.61 -12.07 3.45
CA ASP A 72 -3.60 -12.63 4.80
C ASP A 72 -2.52 -12.00 5.72
N ILE A 73 -1.31 -11.79 5.22
CA ILE A 73 -0.24 -11.15 5.98
C ILE A 73 -0.61 -9.70 6.36
N ALA A 74 -1.15 -8.95 5.42
CA ALA A 74 -1.54 -7.55 5.65
C ALA A 74 -2.71 -7.47 6.64
N ILE A 75 -3.68 -8.38 6.54
CA ILE A 75 -4.82 -8.46 7.45
C ILE A 75 -4.35 -8.76 8.88
N ARG A 76 -3.46 -9.73 9.07
CA ARG A 76 -2.88 -10.05 10.37
C ARG A 76 -2.04 -8.90 10.95
N GLU A 77 -1.31 -8.17 10.12
CA GLU A 77 -0.57 -6.99 10.56
C GLU A 77 -1.52 -5.88 11.03
N ALA A 78 -2.57 -5.60 10.27
CA ALA A 78 -3.58 -4.62 10.64
C ALA A 78 -4.29 -5.00 11.96
N HIS A 79 -4.67 -6.27 12.11
CA HIS A 79 -5.28 -6.78 13.33
C HIS A 79 -4.34 -6.61 14.55
N ARG A 80 -3.05 -6.91 14.39
CA ARG A 80 -2.06 -6.73 15.45
C ARG A 80 -1.92 -5.28 15.90
N LEU A 81 -2.13 -4.33 15.01
CA LEU A 81 -2.08 -2.90 15.30
C LEU A 81 -3.45 -2.28 15.64
N ASN A 82 -4.49 -3.10 15.78
CA ASN A 82 -5.87 -2.66 15.99
C ASN A 82 -6.38 -1.71 14.90
N ILE A 83 -5.97 -1.92 13.66
CA ILE A 83 -6.44 -1.19 12.49
C ILE A 83 -7.65 -1.93 11.92
N PRO A 84 -8.84 -1.30 11.83
CA PRO A 84 -10.02 -1.92 11.24
C PRO A 84 -9.78 -2.26 9.77
N VAL A 85 -10.23 -3.45 9.37
CA VAL A 85 -10.03 -4.00 8.03
C VAL A 85 -11.36 -4.25 7.35
N CYS A 86 -11.51 -3.69 6.15
CA CYS A 86 -12.58 -3.98 5.21
C CYS A 86 -12.02 -4.84 4.08
N VAL A 87 -12.56 -6.03 3.87
CA VAL A 87 -12.03 -7.00 2.91
C VAL A 87 -13.11 -7.46 1.94
N LEU A 88 -12.83 -7.35 0.63
CA LEU A 88 -13.61 -8.04 -0.39
C LEU A 88 -13.29 -9.54 -0.31
N VAL A 89 -14.28 -10.34 0.05
CA VAL A 89 -14.15 -11.78 0.28
C VAL A 89 -15.02 -12.56 -0.68
N ASP A 90 -14.45 -13.63 -1.23
CA ASP A 90 -15.19 -14.67 -1.93
C ASP A 90 -15.65 -15.76 -0.94
N THR A 91 -16.39 -16.74 -1.41
CA THR A 91 -17.09 -17.79 -0.61
C THR A 91 -16.18 -18.64 0.28
N ASN A 92 -14.87 -18.66 0.03
CA ASN A 92 -13.90 -19.53 0.72
C ASN A 92 -13.11 -18.83 1.86
N ALA A 93 -13.40 -17.59 2.20
CA ALA A 93 -12.64 -16.85 3.20
C ALA A 93 -13.13 -17.10 4.62
N ASP A 94 -12.19 -17.25 5.57
CA ASP A 94 -12.51 -17.27 7.00
C ASP A 94 -12.67 -15.83 7.52
N PRO A 95 -13.88 -15.43 7.99
CA PRO A 95 -14.15 -14.06 8.40
C PRO A 95 -13.60 -13.68 9.78
N LYS A 96 -12.88 -14.55 10.48
CA LYS A 96 -12.52 -14.38 11.90
C LYS A 96 -11.65 -13.16 12.20
N GLU A 97 -10.84 -12.69 11.24
CA GLU A 97 -9.94 -11.56 11.41
C GLU A 97 -10.37 -10.32 10.61
N ILE A 98 -11.60 -10.31 10.10
CA ILE A 98 -12.13 -9.26 9.23
C ILE A 98 -13.23 -8.51 9.97
N ASP A 99 -13.05 -7.18 10.15
CA ASP A 99 -14.05 -6.34 10.81
C ASP A 99 -15.26 -6.07 9.91
N PHE A 100 -15.01 -5.82 8.61
CA PHE A 100 -16.04 -5.50 7.63
C PHE A 100 -15.87 -6.34 6.37
N PRO A 101 -16.42 -7.56 6.32
CA PRO A 101 -16.39 -8.38 5.12
C PRO A 101 -17.39 -7.85 4.07
N ILE A 102 -16.94 -7.68 2.85
CA ILE A 102 -17.77 -7.38 1.69
C ILE A 102 -17.82 -8.63 0.83
N PRO A 103 -18.95 -9.35 0.75
CA PRO A 103 -19.07 -10.54 -0.10
C PRO A 103 -19.08 -10.12 -1.56
N GLY A 104 -18.24 -10.76 -2.36
CA GLY A 104 -18.19 -10.51 -3.80
C GLY A 104 -17.06 -11.28 -4.47
N ASN A 105 -17.00 -11.16 -5.79
CA ASN A 105 -15.95 -11.79 -6.57
C ASN A 105 -14.65 -10.99 -6.48
N ASP A 106 -13.62 -11.60 -5.92
CA ASP A 106 -12.29 -11.00 -5.73
C ASP A 106 -11.31 -11.24 -6.91
N ASP A 107 -11.74 -11.98 -7.95
CA ASP A 107 -10.95 -12.28 -9.15
C ASP A 107 -11.37 -11.44 -10.37
N ALA A 108 -12.62 -11.00 -10.43
CA ALA A 108 -13.14 -10.26 -11.58
C ALA A 108 -12.83 -8.77 -11.48
N VAL A 109 -12.08 -8.25 -12.45
CA VAL A 109 -11.70 -6.82 -12.53
C VAL A 109 -12.90 -5.87 -12.44
N ARG A 110 -14.03 -6.20 -13.07
CA ARG A 110 -15.24 -5.39 -13.00
C ARG A 110 -15.83 -5.31 -11.59
N SER A 111 -15.87 -6.44 -10.88
CA SER A 111 -16.37 -6.52 -9.51
C SER A 111 -15.46 -5.69 -8.58
N ILE A 112 -14.16 -5.90 -8.66
CA ILE A 112 -13.16 -5.17 -7.88
C ILE A 112 -13.28 -3.66 -8.13
N ARG A 113 -13.35 -3.23 -9.38
CA ARG A 113 -13.47 -1.81 -9.73
C ARG A 113 -14.74 -1.19 -9.14
N LEU A 114 -15.89 -1.84 -9.29
CA LEU A 114 -17.16 -1.37 -8.73
C LEU A 114 -17.07 -1.19 -7.21
N ILE A 115 -16.55 -2.16 -6.51
CA ILE A 115 -16.41 -2.12 -5.04
C ILE A 115 -15.44 -1.01 -4.62
N LEU A 116 -14.29 -0.88 -5.29
CA LEU A 116 -13.33 0.18 -5.00
C LEU A 116 -13.89 1.57 -5.27
N ASP A 117 -14.66 1.76 -6.35
CA ASP A 117 -15.32 3.03 -6.64
C ASP A 117 -16.31 3.41 -5.53
N CYS A 118 -17.07 2.45 -5.02
CA CYS A 118 -18.00 2.66 -3.90
C CYS A 118 -17.23 3.02 -2.61
N ILE A 119 -16.14 2.34 -2.32
CA ILE A 119 -15.31 2.60 -1.13
C ILE A 119 -14.69 4.00 -1.21
N VAL A 120 -14.11 4.38 -2.34
CA VAL A 120 -13.52 5.71 -2.57
C VAL A 120 -14.57 6.80 -2.39
N LYS A 121 -15.77 6.60 -2.93
CA LYS A 121 -16.88 7.52 -2.73
C LYS A 121 -17.25 7.67 -1.26
N ALA A 122 -17.38 6.57 -0.53
CA ALA A 122 -17.67 6.58 0.91
C ALA A 122 -16.59 7.30 1.72
N ILE A 123 -15.31 7.09 1.41
CA ILE A 123 -14.18 7.78 2.04
C ILE A 123 -14.26 9.29 1.81
N ASN A 124 -14.53 9.72 0.58
CA ASN A 124 -14.63 11.14 0.25
C ASN A 124 -15.83 11.81 0.92
N GLU A 125 -16.97 11.13 1.01
CA GLU A 125 -18.14 11.60 1.77
C GLU A 125 -17.82 11.74 3.26
N GLY A 126 -17.12 10.76 3.85
CA GLY A 126 -16.69 10.82 5.24
C GLY A 126 -15.73 11.97 5.54
N LYS A 127 -14.77 12.23 4.64
CA LYS A 127 -13.86 13.38 4.75
C LYS A 127 -14.59 14.71 4.62
N GLY A 128 -15.57 14.82 3.73
CA GLY A 128 -16.41 16.02 3.61
C GLY A 128 -17.21 16.31 4.88
N ALA A 129 -17.86 15.30 5.42
CA ALA A 129 -18.60 15.43 6.69
C ALA A 129 -17.71 15.85 7.88
N SER A 130 -16.46 15.38 7.93
CA SER A 130 -15.49 15.78 8.96
C SER A 130 -14.98 17.22 8.79
N ALA A 131 -15.00 17.75 7.58
CA ALA A 131 -14.59 19.11 7.30
C ALA A 131 -15.68 20.16 7.62
N GLU A 132 -16.94 19.72 7.65
CA GLU A 132 -18.09 20.57 8.00
C GLU A 132 -18.40 20.58 9.51
N ALA A 133 -17.81 19.67 10.26
CA ALA A 133 -17.97 19.57 11.71
C ALA A 133 -16.85 20.26 12.48
#